data_858550e752cc794fba1199301d17c15f
#
_entry.id   858550e752cc794fba1199301d17c15f
#
_cell.length_a   1.000
_cell.length_b   1.000
_cell.length_c   1.000
_cell.angle_alpha   90.00
_cell.angle_beta   90.00
_cell.angle_gamma   90.00
#
_symmetry.space_group_name_H-M   'P 1'
#
loop_
_entity.id
_entity.type
_entity.pdbx_description
1 polymer ?
#
loop_
_entity_poly.entity_id
_entity_poly.type
_entity_poly.pdbx_seq_one_letter_code
_entity_poly.pdbx_strand_id
1 'polypeptide(L)'
;MKHILTIQDLSCVGRCSLTVALPVLSAQGIACSVLPTAVLSTHTAFPKPEVVDLSAHLEDFVRHWQENGICFDAVSVGYLADPEQAVIVDHIVSRLNCPLILDPVMGDHGKLYSRITG
;
A
#
# COMPACT_ATOMS: atom_id res chain seq x y z
N MET A 1 -18.72 2.08 9.97
CA MET A 1 -17.81 1.14 9.31
C MET A 1 -16.45 1.79 9.18
N LYS A 2 -15.39 1.07 9.53
CA LYS A 2 -14.04 1.61 9.38
C LYS A 2 -13.61 1.58 7.93
N HIS A 3 -12.81 2.55 7.53
CA HIS A 3 -12.30 2.69 6.19
C HIS A 3 -10.77 2.70 6.24
N ILE A 4 -10.15 1.69 5.67
CA ILE A 4 -8.70 1.52 5.70
C ILE A 4 -8.14 1.69 4.30
N LEU A 5 -7.06 2.45 4.20
CA LEU A 5 -6.29 2.55 2.96
C LEU A 5 -5.16 1.54 2.98
N THR A 6 -5.06 0.73 1.94
CA THR A 6 -3.97 -0.23 1.78
C THR A 6 -3.04 0.24 0.68
N ILE A 7 -1.76 0.41 1.00
CA ILE A 7 -0.74 0.85 0.05
C ILE A 7 0.20 -0.31 -0.22
N GLN A 8 0.12 -0.92 -1.38
CA GLN A 8 0.99 -2.02 -1.78
C GLN A 8 0.82 -2.33 -3.26
N ASP A 9 1.65 -3.21 -3.79
CA ASP A 9 1.54 -3.61 -5.18
C ASP A 9 0.31 -4.48 -5.44
N LEU A 10 -0.05 -4.59 -6.72
CA LEU A 10 -1.14 -5.45 -7.17
C LEU A 10 -0.60 -6.41 -8.21
N SER A 11 -0.68 -7.71 -7.92
CA SER A 11 -0.33 -8.76 -8.88
C SER A 11 -1.59 -9.30 -9.53
N CYS A 12 -1.63 -9.28 -10.86
CA CYS A 12 -2.82 -9.74 -11.59
C CYS A 12 -3.04 -11.24 -11.45
N VAL A 13 -1.95 -12.00 -11.44
CA VAL A 13 -2.00 -13.45 -11.26
C VAL A 13 -1.17 -13.81 -10.04
N GLY A 14 -1.76 -14.58 -9.14
CA GLY A 14 -1.14 -14.97 -7.90
C GLY A 14 -1.87 -14.40 -6.70
N ARG A 15 -1.60 -14.96 -5.52
CA ARG A 15 -2.26 -14.55 -4.29
C ARG A 15 -1.27 -13.84 -3.37
N CYS A 16 -0.82 -12.69 -3.82
CA CYS A 16 0.13 -11.88 -3.09
C CYS A 16 -0.40 -10.46 -2.94
N SER A 17 0.05 -9.78 -1.89
CA SER A 17 -0.25 -8.38 -1.67
C SER A 17 -1.75 -8.11 -1.61
N LEU A 18 -2.24 -7.17 -2.41
CA LEU A 18 -3.64 -6.73 -2.37
C LEU A 18 -4.64 -7.81 -2.69
N THR A 19 -4.28 -8.78 -3.53
CA THR A 19 -5.22 -9.85 -3.90
C THR A 19 -5.57 -10.75 -2.72
N VAL A 20 -4.74 -10.76 -1.69
CA VAL A 20 -5.01 -11.47 -0.44
C VAL A 20 -5.63 -10.56 0.60
N ALA A 21 -5.12 -9.35 0.75
CA ALA A 21 -5.55 -8.43 1.81
C ALA A 21 -6.99 -7.98 1.65
N LEU A 22 -7.44 -7.68 0.44
CA LEU A 22 -8.78 -7.14 0.20
C LEU A 22 -9.89 -8.09 0.65
N PRO A 23 -9.88 -9.38 0.26
CA PRO A 23 -10.92 -10.29 0.73
C PRO A 23 -10.96 -10.47 2.23
N VAL A 24 -9.79 -10.50 2.89
CA VAL A 24 -9.72 -10.67 4.34
C VAL A 24 -10.35 -9.48 5.05
N LEU A 25 -10.01 -8.27 4.67
CA LEU A 25 -10.56 -7.07 5.28
C LEU A 25 -12.06 -6.94 5.04
N SER A 26 -12.50 -7.24 3.83
CA SER A 26 -13.92 -7.20 3.49
C SER A 26 -14.73 -8.21 4.32
N ALA A 27 -14.20 -9.40 4.53
CA ALA A 27 -14.85 -10.42 5.35
C ALA A 27 -15.02 -9.99 6.81
N GLN A 28 -14.19 -9.06 7.28
CA GLN A 28 -14.29 -8.50 8.63
C GLN A 28 -15.21 -7.28 8.72
N GLY A 29 -15.88 -6.93 7.64
CA GLY A 29 -16.77 -5.77 7.63
C GLY A 29 -16.04 -4.43 7.55
N ILE A 30 -14.80 -4.43 7.06
CA ILE A 30 -13.97 -3.23 6.93
C ILE A 30 -13.98 -2.77 5.47
N ALA A 31 -14.35 -1.51 5.24
CA ALA A 31 -14.21 -0.93 3.91
C ALA A 31 -12.73 -0.70 3.62
N CYS A 32 -12.29 -1.09 2.44
CA CYS A 32 -10.88 -0.99 2.07
C CYS A 32 -10.75 -0.26 0.73
N SER A 33 -9.92 0.78 0.73
CA SER A 33 -9.49 1.45 -0.49
C SER A 33 -8.04 1.09 -0.75
N VAL A 34 -7.62 1.24 -1.99
CA VAL A 34 -6.32 0.76 -2.45
C VAL A 34 -5.55 1.89 -3.10
N LEU A 35 -4.27 2.02 -2.72
CA LEU A 35 -3.31 2.81 -3.48
C LEU A 35 -2.25 1.85 -3.99
N PRO A 36 -2.35 1.41 -5.25
CA PRO A 36 -1.37 0.46 -5.79
C PRO A 36 -0.05 1.17 -6.09
N THR A 37 1.05 0.63 -5.58
CA THR A 37 2.38 1.18 -5.83
C THR A 37 2.93 0.73 -7.17
N ALA A 38 2.47 -0.42 -7.64
CA ALA A 38 2.82 -0.98 -8.93
C ALA A 38 1.77 -2.01 -9.31
N VAL A 39 1.63 -2.24 -10.60
CA VAL A 39 0.81 -3.34 -11.10
C VAL A 39 1.74 -4.32 -11.81
N LEU A 40 1.68 -5.58 -11.40
CA LEU A 40 2.49 -6.65 -11.96
C LEU A 40 1.59 -7.63 -12.70
N SER A 41 2.10 -8.16 -13.82
CA SER A 41 1.36 -9.18 -14.56
C SER A 41 1.15 -10.45 -13.73
N THR A 42 2.17 -10.82 -12.94
CA THR A 42 2.13 -11.96 -12.02
C THR A 42 2.91 -11.59 -10.77
N HIS A 43 2.78 -12.40 -9.70
CA HIS A 43 3.69 -12.24 -8.57
C HIS A 43 5.11 -12.69 -8.96
N THR A 44 6.09 -12.34 -8.13
CA THR A 44 7.51 -12.49 -8.47
C THR A 44 8.03 -13.92 -8.49
N ALA A 45 7.22 -14.89 -8.08
CA ALA A 45 7.59 -16.31 -8.21
C ALA A 45 7.61 -16.78 -9.66
N PHE A 46 6.88 -16.08 -10.55
CA PHE A 46 6.97 -16.34 -11.98
C PHE A 46 8.17 -15.59 -12.56
N PRO A 47 8.83 -16.12 -13.60
CA PRO A 47 9.99 -15.44 -14.20
C PRO A 47 9.56 -14.20 -14.99
N LYS A 48 10.34 -13.14 -14.85
CA LYS A 48 10.23 -11.91 -15.65
C LYS A 48 8.83 -11.32 -15.73
N PRO A 49 8.18 -10.99 -14.60
CA PRO A 49 6.88 -10.35 -14.65
C PRO A 49 6.97 -8.97 -15.30
N GLU A 50 5.92 -8.60 -16.02
CA GLU A 50 5.78 -7.22 -16.49
C GLU A 50 5.35 -6.36 -15.31
N VAL A 51 5.99 -5.20 -15.14
CA VAL A 51 5.75 -4.32 -14.02
C VAL A 51 5.45 -2.91 -14.53
N VAL A 52 4.36 -2.33 -14.04
CA VAL A 52 4.08 -0.90 -14.23
C VAL A 52 4.24 -0.22 -12.87
N ASP A 53 5.27 0.61 -12.75
CA ASP A 53 5.53 1.37 -11.54
C ASP A 53 4.64 2.61 -11.52
N LEU A 54 3.92 2.82 -10.42
CA LEU A 54 2.99 3.93 -10.29
C LEU A 54 3.51 5.03 -9.36
N SER A 55 4.79 4.96 -8.97
CA SER A 55 5.37 5.91 -8.01
C SER A 55 5.15 7.37 -8.38
N ALA A 56 5.22 7.71 -9.66
CA ALA A 56 5.06 9.08 -10.12
C ALA A 56 3.65 9.63 -9.94
N HIS A 57 2.67 8.76 -9.69
CA HIS A 57 1.26 9.14 -9.63
C HIS A 57 0.67 9.07 -8.23
N LEU A 58 1.38 8.49 -7.27
CA LEU A 58 0.82 8.21 -5.95
C LEU A 58 0.39 9.47 -5.22
N GLU A 59 1.21 10.51 -5.23
CA GLU A 59 0.88 11.75 -4.54
C GLU A 59 -0.29 12.48 -5.21
N ASP A 60 -0.42 12.39 -6.51
CA ASP A 60 -1.54 13.00 -7.24
C ASP A 60 -2.86 12.36 -6.85
N PHE A 61 -2.88 11.04 -6.68
CA PHE A 61 -4.06 10.32 -6.23
C PHE A 61 -4.48 10.78 -4.83
N VAL A 62 -3.52 10.87 -3.93
CA VAL A 62 -3.79 11.28 -2.55
C VAL A 62 -4.29 12.72 -2.49
N ARG A 63 -3.69 13.61 -3.26
CA ARG A 63 -4.12 15.00 -3.33
C ARG A 63 -5.55 15.10 -3.81
N HIS A 64 -5.92 14.35 -4.84
CA HIS A 64 -7.29 14.32 -5.37
C HIS A 64 -8.27 13.84 -4.29
N TRP A 65 -7.91 12.82 -3.55
CA TRP A 65 -8.76 12.33 -2.45
C TRP A 65 -8.97 13.40 -1.39
N GLN A 66 -7.90 14.10 -1.01
CA GLN A 66 -7.99 15.16 -0.01
C GLN A 66 -8.86 16.32 -0.49
N GLU A 67 -8.76 16.67 -1.76
CA GLU A 67 -9.58 17.72 -2.34
C GLU A 67 -11.07 17.36 -2.34
N ASN A 68 -11.39 16.08 -2.32
CA ASN A 68 -12.76 15.59 -2.32
C ASN A 68 -13.24 15.16 -0.94
N GLY A 69 -12.49 15.46 0.10
CA GLY A 69 -12.89 15.16 1.48
C GLY A 69 -12.87 13.68 1.83
N ILE A 70 -12.14 12.86 1.08
CA ILE A 70 -12.04 11.43 1.36
C ILE A 70 -11.06 11.21 2.50
N CYS A 71 -11.51 10.52 3.54
CA CYS A 71 -10.72 10.28 4.74
C CYS A 71 -10.63 8.79 5.03
N PHE A 72 -9.56 8.42 5.76
CA PHE A 72 -9.33 7.03 6.16
C PHE A 72 -9.15 6.97 7.67
N ASP A 73 -9.57 5.86 8.26
CA ASP A 73 -9.37 5.61 9.69
C ASP A 73 -7.98 5.09 10.00
N ALA A 74 -7.37 4.41 9.04
CA ALA A 74 -6.02 3.88 9.19
C ALA A 74 -5.41 3.59 7.82
N VAL A 75 -4.08 3.46 7.80
CA VAL A 75 -3.32 3.11 6.60
C VAL A 75 -2.53 1.84 6.88
N SER A 76 -2.61 0.89 5.97
CA SER A 76 -1.80 -0.32 6.01
C SER A 76 -0.83 -0.26 4.83
N VAL A 77 0.46 -0.46 5.09
CA VAL A 77 1.49 -0.44 4.04
C VAL A 77 2.13 -1.80 3.96
N GLY A 78 2.14 -2.39 2.77
CA GLY A 78 2.80 -3.65 2.51
C GLY A 78 4.28 -3.48 2.25
N TYR A 79 4.93 -4.57 1.86
CA TYR A 79 6.36 -4.58 1.57
C TYR A 79 6.68 -3.67 0.38
N LEU A 80 7.69 -2.83 0.54
CA LEU A 80 8.19 -1.93 -0.49
C LEU A 80 9.65 -2.26 -0.76
N ALA A 81 9.93 -2.80 -1.93
CA ALA A 81 11.29 -3.21 -2.29
C ALA A 81 12.17 -2.03 -2.69
N ASP A 82 11.58 -0.99 -3.24
CA ASP A 82 12.29 0.16 -3.78
C ASP A 82 12.42 1.25 -2.71
N PRO A 83 13.65 1.63 -2.30
CA PRO A 83 13.85 2.69 -1.32
C PRO A 83 13.24 4.04 -1.72
N GLU A 84 13.25 4.37 -3.00
CA GLU A 84 12.65 5.62 -3.47
C GLU A 84 11.14 5.61 -3.26
N GLN A 85 10.52 4.48 -3.54
CA GLN A 85 9.09 4.32 -3.33
C GLN A 85 8.75 4.38 -1.84
N ALA A 86 9.60 3.83 -0.99
CA ALA A 86 9.41 3.91 0.46
C ALA A 86 9.40 5.36 0.95
N VAL A 87 10.24 6.21 0.40
CA VAL A 87 10.27 7.63 0.74
C VAL A 87 8.97 8.32 0.34
N ILE A 88 8.47 8.03 -0.86
CA ILE A 88 7.22 8.60 -1.34
C ILE A 88 6.05 8.16 -0.46
N VAL A 89 6.00 6.90 -0.11
CA VAL A 89 4.93 6.36 0.73
C VAL A 89 4.99 6.95 2.14
N ASP A 90 6.19 7.09 2.70
CA ASP A 90 6.37 7.72 4.00
C ASP A 90 5.81 9.15 4.00
N HIS A 91 6.08 9.90 2.95
CA HIS A 91 5.58 11.26 2.79
C HIS A 91 4.04 11.27 2.70
N ILE A 92 3.48 10.34 1.95
CA ILE A 92 2.02 10.21 1.82
C ILE A 92 1.37 9.89 3.15
N VAL A 93 1.93 8.94 3.90
CA VAL A 93 1.39 8.55 5.21
C VAL A 93 1.40 9.74 6.16
N SER A 94 2.46 10.55 6.12
CA SER A 94 2.52 11.77 6.93
C SER A 94 1.41 12.75 6.57
N ARG A 95 1.13 12.91 5.30
CA ARG A 95 0.09 13.84 4.83
C ARG A 95 -1.32 13.37 5.19
N LEU A 96 -1.55 12.08 5.22
CA LEU A 96 -2.87 11.53 5.54
C LEU A 96 -3.22 11.69 7.03
N ASN A 97 -2.21 11.78 7.87
CA ASN A 97 -2.38 12.04 9.30
C ASN A 97 -3.37 11.09 9.98
N CYS A 98 -3.27 9.82 9.67
CA CYS A 98 -4.07 8.77 10.31
C CYS A 98 -3.16 7.64 10.81
N PRO A 99 -3.65 6.79 11.73
CA PRO A 99 -2.82 5.72 12.28
C PRO A 99 -2.26 4.80 11.21
N LEU A 100 -1.00 4.39 11.37
CA LEU A 100 -0.35 3.43 10.52
C LEU A 100 -0.46 2.05 11.16
N ILE A 101 -0.97 1.08 10.40
CA ILE A 101 -1.03 -0.30 10.82
C ILE A 101 0.23 -0.99 10.36
N LEU A 102 1.01 -1.54 11.32
CA LEU A 102 2.22 -2.27 10.99
C LEU A 102 1.86 -3.66 10.49
N ASP A 103 2.35 -3.99 9.30
CA ASP A 103 2.28 -5.33 8.76
C ASP A 103 3.59 -6.03 9.14
N PRO A 104 3.56 -7.26 9.69
CA PRO A 104 4.79 -7.98 10.02
C PRO A 104 5.76 -8.11 8.85
N VAL A 105 5.27 -8.14 7.62
CA VAL A 105 6.09 -8.19 6.42
C VAL A 105 6.95 -6.95 6.26
N MET A 106 6.56 -5.83 6.81
CA MET A 106 7.30 -4.57 6.70
C MET A 106 8.62 -4.60 7.45
N GLY A 107 8.77 -5.50 8.40
CA GLY A 107 10.04 -5.70 9.09
C GLY A 107 10.93 -6.74 8.43
N ASP A 108 10.54 -7.23 7.29
CA ASP A 108 11.29 -8.24 6.57
C ASP A 108 12.69 -7.72 6.22
N HIS A 109 13.65 -8.63 6.15
CA HIS A 109 15.06 -8.31 5.92
C HIS A 109 15.70 -7.51 7.07
N GLY A 110 15.07 -7.47 8.23
CA GLY A 110 15.60 -6.79 9.38
C GLY A 110 15.59 -5.27 9.27
N LYS A 111 14.86 -4.72 8.34
CA LYS A 111 14.74 -3.27 8.14
C LYS A 111 13.31 -2.82 8.30
N LEU A 112 13.15 -1.68 8.95
CA LEU A 112 11.86 -0.99 9.04
C LEU A 112 11.96 0.32 8.27
N TYR A 113 10.86 0.74 7.70
CA TYR A 113 10.82 2.04 7.04
C TYR A 113 10.82 3.14 8.10
N SER A 114 11.38 4.31 7.77
CA SER A 114 11.59 5.37 8.74
C SER A 114 10.31 5.76 9.49
N ARG A 115 9.19 5.81 8.81
CA ARG A 115 7.91 6.17 9.40
C ARG A 115 7.39 5.11 10.38
N ILE A 116 7.78 3.87 10.17
CA ILE A 116 7.33 2.76 10.99
C ILE A 116 8.15 2.67 12.28
N THR A 117 9.42 2.99 12.20
CA THR A 117 10.32 2.93 13.35
C THR A 117 10.14 4.11 14.30
N GLY A 118 9.61 5.18 13.80
CA GLY A 118 9.37 6.38 14.60
C GLY A 118 8.13 6.27 15.43
#